data_8b45b02018ac2902a2f36b103d7879df
#
_entry.id   8b45b02018ac2902a2f36b103d7879df
#
_cell.length_a   1.000
_cell.length_b   1.000
_cell.length_c   1.000
_cell.angle_alpha   90.00
_cell.angle_beta   90.00
_cell.angle_gamma   90.00
#
_symmetry.space_group_name_H-M   'P 1'
#
loop_
_entity.id
_entity.type
_entity.pdbx_description
1 polymer ?
#
loop_
_entity_poly.entity_id
_entity_poly.type
_entity_poly.pdbx_seq_one_letter_code
_entity_poly.pdbx_strand_id
1 'polypeptide(L)'
;MTAGSEPAVASGQSGPGDVACAAALVGLPGMTPVRLARLLHGRRPAAAWEALLSGADPAACDPRWTAMAAATDAAEVAARYHTAGVEVIVEGDDRYPERLRADPGAPAVLLCRGDIAAAGVAPSVAVVGTRSATPYGEQVAAELGRDLAAAGVSVVSGLALGIDAAAHAGALAAGPGASPPVGVAATGLDVPYPRANARLWDGVARAGAVLSEAPLGSPPRRGAFPARNRIIAALSDVVVVVECHLGGGALHTAEAAARRGIPVVAVPGSVRSPASRGTNGLLVDGCAPVRDVHDVLVAVSLARAGRDAPAPALRARTFVAAAGRDVAGAVRAAGGSGDGRCPVDDTAARAVWAALGPDPLTSAALAERTGLAIGDLARACRRLLGAGAVIEGPGWWRRRW
;
A
#
# COMPACT_ATOMS: atom_id res chain seq x y z
N MET A 1 -3.19 -28.06 31.93
CA MET A 1 -3.59 -26.98 31.01
C MET A 1 -2.89 -27.26 29.69
N THR A 2 -3.58 -27.94 28.80
CA THR A 2 -3.08 -28.37 27.50
C THR A 2 -3.34 -27.23 26.49
N ALA A 3 -2.25 -26.70 25.92
CA ALA A 3 -2.33 -25.76 24.81
C ALA A 3 -2.95 -26.49 23.61
N GLY A 4 -4.13 -26.01 23.16
CA GLY A 4 -4.79 -26.49 21.97
C GLY A 4 -3.95 -26.10 20.75
N SER A 5 -3.45 -27.09 20.03
CA SER A 5 -2.84 -26.94 18.73
C SER A 5 -3.94 -26.51 17.74
N GLU A 6 -3.79 -25.29 17.16
CA GLU A 6 -4.58 -24.87 15.99
C GLU A 6 -4.37 -25.90 14.86
N PRO A 7 -5.45 -26.33 14.18
CA PRO A 7 -5.28 -27.21 13.03
C PRO A 7 -4.64 -26.44 11.88
N ALA A 8 -3.42 -26.79 11.52
CA ALA A 8 -2.79 -26.34 10.30
C ALA A 8 -3.67 -26.76 9.11
N VAL A 9 -4.16 -25.81 8.33
CA VAL A 9 -4.83 -26.07 7.05
C VAL A 9 -3.82 -26.81 6.17
N ALA A 10 -4.15 -28.03 5.75
CA ALA A 10 -3.29 -28.86 4.91
C ALA A 10 -2.96 -28.10 3.62
N SER A 11 -1.67 -27.79 3.39
CA SER A 11 -1.15 -27.28 2.13
C SER A 11 -1.41 -28.32 1.03
N GLY A 12 -2.10 -27.93 -0.04
CA GLY A 12 -2.41 -28.74 -1.19
C GLY A 12 -3.13 -27.89 -2.24
N GLN A 13 -3.18 -28.35 -3.48
CA GLN A 13 -3.98 -27.68 -4.51
C GLN A 13 -5.44 -27.65 -4.09
N SER A 14 -6.05 -26.45 -4.15
CA SER A 14 -7.49 -26.31 -3.91
C SER A 14 -8.29 -27.16 -4.90
N GLY A 15 -9.16 -28.03 -4.41
CA GLY A 15 -10.00 -28.86 -5.27
C GLY A 15 -10.97 -28.00 -6.08
N PRO A 16 -11.49 -28.53 -7.21
CA PRO A 16 -12.45 -27.79 -8.07
C PRO A 16 -13.64 -27.22 -7.30
N GLY A 17 -14.11 -27.92 -6.27
CA GLY A 17 -15.19 -27.45 -5.40
C GLY A 17 -14.81 -26.22 -4.57
N ASP A 18 -13.58 -26.13 -4.05
CA ASP A 18 -13.11 -24.95 -3.30
C ASP A 18 -12.98 -23.74 -4.20
N VAL A 19 -12.44 -23.90 -5.41
CA VAL A 19 -12.32 -22.82 -6.40
C VAL A 19 -13.70 -22.27 -6.76
N ALA A 20 -14.68 -23.15 -6.99
CA ALA A 20 -16.04 -22.75 -7.33
C ALA A 20 -16.70 -21.99 -6.18
N CYS A 21 -16.61 -22.51 -4.96
CA CYS A 21 -17.15 -21.85 -3.78
C CYS A 21 -16.45 -20.51 -3.50
N ALA A 22 -15.12 -20.42 -3.64
CA ALA A 22 -14.38 -19.18 -3.49
C ALA A 22 -14.85 -18.11 -4.51
N ALA A 23 -15.01 -18.50 -5.78
CA ALA A 23 -15.53 -17.62 -6.82
C ALA A 23 -16.93 -17.07 -6.48
N ALA A 24 -17.81 -17.93 -5.99
CA ALA A 24 -19.16 -17.55 -5.58
C ALA A 24 -19.15 -16.63 -4.33
N LEU A 25 -18.35 -16.94 -3.32
CA LEU A 25 -18.20 -16.16 -2.11
C LEU A 25 -17.74 -14.71 -2.38
N VAL A 26 -16.73 -14.54 -3.25
CA VAL A 26 -16.23 -13.21 -3.65
C VAL A 26 -17.33 -12.35 -4.25
N GLY A 27 -18.27 -12.95 -5.00
CA GLY A 27 -19.37 -12.28 -5.69
C GLY A 27 -20.58 -11.94 -4.82
N LEU A 28 -20.64 -12.35 -3.57
CA LEU A 28 -21.81 -12.09 -2.71
C LEU A 28 -22.03 -10.59 -2.45
N PRO A 29 -23.28 -10.12 -2.37
CA PRO A 29 -23.61 -8.72 -2.15
C PRO A 29 -22.97 -8.16 -0.88
N GLY A 30 -22.24 -7.04 -1.03
CA GLY A 30 -21.57 -6.40 0.11
C GLY A 30 -20.40 -7.20 0.70
N MET A 31 -19.96 -8.26 0.03
CA MET A 31 -18.72 -8.95 0.38
C MET A 31 -17.55 -7.98 0.24
N THR A 32 -16.75 -7.88 1.29
CA THR A 32 -15.51 -7.09 1.30
C THR A 32 -14.35 -8.03 1.59
N PRO A 33 -13.10 -7.67 1.23
CA PRO A 33 -11.94 -8.51 1.55
C PRO A 33 -11.87 -8.91 3.04
N VAL A 34 -12.19 -7.99 3.94
CA VAL A 34 -12.20 -8.25 5.40
C VAL A 34 -13.29 -9.26 5.79
N ARG A 35 -14.49 -9.14 5.21
CA ARG A 35 -15.60 -10.07 5.48
C ARG A 35 -15.28 -11.46 4.93
N LEU A 36 -14.71 -11.50 3.72
CA LEU A 36 -14.30 -12.75 3.08
C LEU A 36 -13.19 -13.46 3.89
N ALA A 37 -12.16 -12.72 4.31
CA ALA A 37 -11.11 -13.27 5.16
C ALA A 37 -11.64 -13.82 6.48
N ARG A 38 -12.60 -13.12 7.12
CA ARG A 38 -13.26 -13.61 8.35
C ARG A 38 -14.07 -14.87 8.10
N LEU A 39 -14.80 -14.94 6.97
CA LEU A 39 -15.62 -16.09 6.60
C LEU A 39 -14.77 -17.33 6.31
N LEU A 40 -13.60 -17.14 5.69
CA LEU A 40 -12.69 -18.21 5.31
C LEU A 40 -11.64 -18.54 6.40
N HIS A 41 -11.63 -17.80 7.52
CA HIS A 41 -10.63 -18.02 8.56
C HIS A 41 -10.68 -19.46 9.13
N GLY A 42 -9.58 -20.20 8.96
CA GLY A 42 -9.47 -21.60 9.38
C GLY A 42 -10.36 -22.58 8.63
N ARG A 43 -10.94 -22.21 7.48
CA ARG A 43 -11.88 -23.05 6.72
C ARG A 43 -11.56 -23.07 5.24
N ARG A 44 -11.88 -24.20 4.61
CA ARG A 44 -11.90 -24.31 3.15
C ARG A 44 -13.14 -23.59 2.57
N PRO A 45 -13.05 -23.01 1.37
CA PRO A 45 -14.17 -22.31 0.74
C PRO A 45 -15.44 -23.16 0.61
N ALA A 46 -15.33 -24.45 0.31
CA ALA A 46 -16.48 -25.36 0.24
C ALA A 46 -17.21 -25.48 1.59
N ALA A 47 -16.46 -25.63 2.68
CA ALA A 47 -17.05 -25.72 4.02
C ALA A 47 -17.72 -24.39 4.45
N ALA A 48 -17.14 -23.25 4.09
CA ALA A 48 -17.74 -21.94 4.33
C ALA A 48 -19.04 -21.76 3.51
N TRP A 49 -19.05 -22.23 2.28
CA TRP A 49 -20.22 -22.20 1.40
C TRP A 49 -21.37 -23.07 1.95
N GLU A 50 -21.08 -24.29 2.37
CA GLU A 50 -22.06 -25.21 3.00
C GLU A 50 -22.64 -24.61 4.28
N ALA A 51 -21.79 -23.97 5.12
CA ALA A 51 -22.24 -23.31 6.33
C ALA A 51 -23.16 -22.11 6.04
N LEU A 52 -22.93 -21.37 4.95
CA LEU A 52 -23.85 -20.33 4.49
C LEU A 52 -25.18 -20.90 4.01
N LEU A 53 -25.15 -21.99 3.23
CA LEU A 53 -26.37 -22.67 2.74
C LEU A 53 -27.24 -23.18 3.89
N SER A 54 -26.64 -23.71 4.94
CA SER A 54 -27.37 -24.18 6.14
C SER A 54 -27.91 -23.05 7.02
N GLY A 55 -27.49 -21.79 6.78
CA GLY A 55 -27.84 -20.65 7.63
C GLY A 55 -27.20 -20.65 9.01
N ALA A 56 -26.26 -21.57 9.27
CA ALA A 56 -25.65 -21.80 10.57
C ALA A 56 -24.31 -21.06 10.75
N ASP A 57 -23.84 -20.28 9.77
CA ASP A 57 -22.54 -19.62 9.84
C ASP A 57 -22.58 -18.39 10.75
N PRO A 58 -21.89 -18.38 11.92
CA PRO A 58 -21.84 -17.24 12.82
C PRO A 58 -21.08 -16.03 12.23
N ALA A 59 -20.27 -16.24 11.17
CA ALA A 59 -19.58 -15.19 10.44
C ALA A 59 -20.46 -14.56 9.34
N ALA A 60 -21.62 -15.14 9.03
CA ALA A 60 -22.59 -14.58 8.09
C ALA A 60 -23.22 -13.31 8.68
N CYS A 61 -22.61 -12.16 8.40
CA CYS A 61 -23.07 -10.86 8.92
C CYS A 61 -24.14 -10.18 8.05
N ASP A 62 -24.60 -10.83 6.98
CA ASP A 62 -25.63 -10.33 6.08
C ASP A 62 -26.65 -11.44 5.79
N PRO A 63 -27.91 -11.30 6.21
CA PRO A 63 -28.94 -12.33 6.02
C PRO A 63 -29.24 -12.64 4.55
N ARG A 64 -28.86 -11.75 3.63
CA ARG A 64 -29.02 -11.96 2.19
C ARG A 64 -28.07 -13.04 1.65
N TRP A 65 -26.96 -13.31 2.34
CA TRP A 65 -25.95 -14.25 1.86
C TRP A 65 -26.49 -15.68 1.77
N THR A 66 -27.25 -16.14 2.77
CA THR A 66 -27.87 -17.48 2.73
C THR A 66 -28.82 -17.62 1.55
N ALA A 67 -29.71 -16.63 1.33
CA ALA A 67 -30.64 -16.64 0.22
C ALA A 67 -29.93 -16.59 -1.14
N MET A 68 -28.89 -15.76 -1.25
CA MET A 68 -28.10 -15.63 -2.46
C MET A 68 -27.27 -16.90 -2.73
N ALA A 69 -26.68 -17.50 -1.70
CA ALA A 69 -25.96 -18.77 -1.85
C ALA A 69 -26.89 -19.88 -2.34
N ALA A 70 -28.09 -20.00 -1.78
CA ALA A 70 -29.09 -20.97 -2.20
C ALA A 70 -29.57 -20.76 -3.66
N ALA A 71 -29.53 -19.52 -4.16
CA ALA A 71 -29.91 -19.17 -5.52
C ALA A 71 -28.73 -19.19 -6.52
N THR A 72 -27.51 -19.49 -6.07
CA THR A 72 -26.30 -19.41 -6.89
C THR A 72 -25.70 -20.79 -7.10
N ASP A 73 -25.52 -21.17 -8.35
CA ASP A 73 -24.68 -22.33 -8.71
C ASP A 73 -23.21 -21.90 -8.72
N ALA A 74 -22.45 -22.38 -7.74
CA ALA A 74 -21.04 -22.07 -7.60
C ALA A 74 -20.22 -22.56 -8.80
N ALA A 75 -20.61 -23.68 -9.42
CA ALA A 75 -19.92 -24.22 -10.59
C ALA A 75 -20.15 -23.33 -11.83
N GLU A 76 -21.35 -22.78 -12.00
CA GLU A 76 -21.65 -21.82 -13.07
C GLU A 76 -20.85 -20.52 -12.85
N VAL A 77 -20.73 -20.03 -11.62
CA VAL A 77 -19.89 -18.87 -11.31
C VAL A 77 -18.43 -19.14 -11.68
N ALA A 78 -17.87 -20.28 -11.30
CA ALA A 78 -16.50 -20.66 -11.65
C ALA A 78 -16.30 -20.74 -13.18
N ALA A 79 -17.26 -21.29 -13.91
CA ALA A 79 -17.23 -21.35 -15.37
C ALA A 79 -17.17 -19.94 -16.00
N ARG A 80 -17.85 -18.95 -15.42
CA ARG A 80 -17.77 -17.55 -15.88
C ARG A 80 -16.36 -16.95 -15.67
N TYR A 81 -15.69 -17.24 -14.55
CA TYR A 81 -14.31 -16.83 -14.34
C TYR A 81 -13.37 -17.47 -15.36
N HIS A 82 -13.52 -18.77 -15.58
CA HIS A 82 -12.73 -19.49 -16.58
C HIS A 82 -12.94 -18.94 -18.00
N THR A 83 -14.19 -18.66 -18.39
CA THR A 83 -14.51 -18.04 -19.69
C THR A 83 -13.91 -16.65 -19.84
N ALA A 84 -13.81 -15.89 -18.75
CA ALA A 84 -13.15 -14.59 -18.71
C ALA A 84 -11.62 -14.68 -18.70
N GLY A 85 -11.03 -15.87 -18.70
CA GLY A 85 -9.59 -16.10 -18.60
C GLY A 85 -9.02 -15.64 -17.24
N VAL A 86 -9.81 -15.79 -16.19
CA VAL A 86 -9.44 -15.41 -14.82
C VAL A 86 -9.38 -16.64 -13.94
N GLU A 87 -8.23 -16.88 -13.33
CA GLU A 87 -8.04 -17.91 -12.33
C GLU A 87 -8.43 -17.39 -10.94
N VAL A 88 -9.00 -18.27 -10.13
CA VAL A 88 -9.36 -18.01 -8.72
C VAL A 88 -8.39 -18.78 -7.83
N ILE A 89 -7.57 -18.07 -7.08
CA ILE A 89 -6.50 -18.61 -6.22
C ILE A 89 -6.89 -18.36 -4.76
N VAL A 90 -6.94 -19.40 -3.96
CA VAL A 90 -7.24 -19.31 -2.52
C VAL A 90 -5.94 -19.22 -1.73
N GLU A 91 -5.92 -18.56 -0.59
CA GLU A 91 -4.73 -18.38 0.26
C GLU A 91 -4.03 -19.71 0.61
N GLY A 92 -4.77 -20.81 0.76
CA GLY A 92 -4.23 -22.15 1.02
C GLY A 92 -3.68 -22.90 -0.20
N ASP A 93 -3.80 -22.36 -1.42
CA ASP A 93 -3.31 -22.99 -2.66
C ASP A 93 -1.78 -22.87 -2.75
N ASP A 94 -1.09 -23.93 -3.21
CA ASP A 94 0.38 -23.94 -3.36
C ASP A 94 0.89 -22.85 -4.34
N ARG A 95 0.04 -22.47 -5.31
CA ARG A 95 0.33 -21.41 -6.30
C ARG A 95 0.14 -19.99 -5.73
N TYR A 96 -0.41 -19.87 -4.50
CA TYR A 96 -0.61 -18.56 -3.88
C TYR A 96 0.75 -17.92 -3.58
N PRO A 97 0.98 -16.63 -3.97
CA PRO A 97 2.28 -15.99 -3.82
C PRO A 97 2.75 -15.99 -2.36
N GLU A 98 3.92 -16.59 -2.09
CA GLU A 98 4.46 -16.75 -0.73
C GLU A 98 4.57 -15.42 0.04
N ARG A 99 4.94 -14.34 -0.67
CA ARG A 99 5.01 -13.00 -0.07
C ARG A 99 3.68 -12.50 0.46
N LEU A 100 2.59 -12.82 -0.22
CA LEU A 100 1.25 -12.48 0.26
C LEU A 100 0.82 -13.39 1.40
N ARG A 101 1.19 -14.68 1.39
CA ARG A 101 0.87 -15.63 2.46
C ARG A 101 1.42 -15.19 3.81
N ALA A 102 2.61 -14.60 3.83
CA ALA A 102 3.23 -14.06 5.03
C ALA A 102 2.67 -12.68 5.47
N ASP A 103 1.79 -12.06 4.68
CA ASP A 103 1.25 -10.72 4.97
C ASP A 103 -0.03 -10.78 5.80
N PRO A 104 -0.12 -10.06 6.95
CA PRO A 104 -1.35 -10.04 7.76
C PRO A 104 -2.59 -9.50 7.03
N GLY A 105 -2.39 -8.82 5.92
CA GLY A 105 -3.45 -8.32 5.04
C GLY A 105 -3.58 -9.13 3.76
N ALA A 106 -3.17 -10.40 3.74
CA ALA A 106 -3.27 -11.26 2.58
C ALA A 106 -4.71 -11.33 2.04
N PRO A 107 -4.91 -11.29 0.71
CA PRO A 107 -6.20 -11.62 0.12
C PRO A 107 -6.59 -13.08 0.39
N ALA A 108 -7.70 -13.33 1.06
CA ALA A 108 -8.18 -14.72 1.24
C ALA A 108 -8.50 -15.42 -0.09
N VAL A 109 -8.86 -14.63 -1.10
CA VAL A 109 -9.03 -15.07 -2.49
C VAL A 109 -8.38 -14.04 -3.41
N LEU A 110 -7.50 -14.50 -4.27
CA LEU A 110 -6.79 -13.70 -5.26
C LEU A 110 -7.27 -14.11 -6.67
N LEU A 111 -7.66 -13.14 -7.46
CA LEU A 111 -8.06 -13.34 -8.85
C LEU A 111 -6.87 -12.99 -9.74
N CYS A 112 -6.58 -13.83 -10.73
CA CYS A 112 -5.42 -13.69 -11.62
C CYS A 112 -5.83 -13.82 -13.08
N ARG A 113 -5.35 -12.88 -13.91
CA ARG A 113 -5.36 -12.98 -15.37
C ARG A 113 -3.91 -12.96 -15.84
N GLY A 114 -3.49 -14.00 -16.54
CA GLY A 114 -2.11 -14.28 -16.90
C GLY A 114 -1.51 -15.40 -16.05
N ASP A 115 -0.21 -15.42 -15.86
CA ASP A 115 0.47 -16.46 -15.10
C ASP A 115 0.70 -16.03 -13.64
N ILE A 116 0.03 -16.68 -12.70
CA ILE A 116 0.19 -16.41 -11.26
C ILE A 116 1.64 -16.60 -10.78
N ALA A 117 2.43 -17.43 -11.43
CA ALA A 117 3.83 -17.63 -11.07
C ALA A 117 4.65 -16.34 -11.20
N ALA A 118 4.23 -15.39 -12.06
CA ALA A 118 4.84 -14.08 -12.16
C ALA A 118 4.83 -13.31 -10.82
N ALA A 119 3.79 -13.50 -10.00
CA ALA A 119 3.67 -12.87 -8.69
C ALA A 119 4.61 -13.48 -7.63
N GLY A 120 5.19 -14.64 -7.92
CA GLY A 120 6.22 -15.30 -7.09
C GLY A 120 7.65 -14.96 -7.48
N VAL A 121 7.87 -14.27 -8.62
CA VAL A 121 9.22 -13.94 -9.10
C VAL A 121 9.90 -12.95 -8.14
N ALA A 122 11.13 -13.28 -7.79
CA ALA A 122 11.97 -12.47 -6.91
C ALA A 122 13.38 -12.32 -7.53
N PRO A 123 13.97 -11.13 -7.44
CA PRO A 123 13.48 -9.94 -6.73
C PRO A 123 12.32 -9.22 -7.45
N SER A 124 11.59 -8.40 -6.69
CA SER A 124 10.48 -7.61 -7.21
C SER A 124 10.47 -6.19 -6.63
N VAL A 125 10.08 -5.20 -7.44
CA VAL A 125 10.09 -3.78 -7.08
C VAL A 125 8.76 -3.14 -7.47
N ALA A 126 8.11 -2.46 -6.51
CA ALA A 126 6.99 -1.60 -6.85
C ALA A 126 7.50 -0.28 -7.42
N VAL A 127 7.01 0.13 -8.58
CA VAL A 127 7.24 1.46 -9.15
C VAL A 127 5.89 2.18 -9.21
N VAL A 128 5.74 3.22 -8.39
CA VAL A 128 4.46 3.91 -8.20
C VAL A 128 4.61 5.42 -8.24
N GLY A 129 3.49 6.12 -8.49
CA GLY A 129 3.53 7.57 -8.47
C GLY A 129 2.19 8.23 -8.80
N THR A 130 2.28 9.50 -9.20
CA THR A 130 1.14 10.31 -9.57
C THR A 130 0.52 9.85 -10.89
N ARG A 131 -0.81 10.02 -10.99
CA ARG A 131 -1.56 9.79 -12.24
C ARG A 131 -1.39 10.92 -13.26
N SER A 132 -1.00 12.10 -12.78
CA SER A 132 -0.72 13.29 -13.59
C SER A 132 0.80 13.53 -13.59
N ALA A 133 1.53 12.57 -14.14
CA ALA A 133 2.98 12.61 -14.20
C ALA A 133 3.47 13.70 -15.17
N THR A 134 4.63 14.25 -14.87
CA THR A 134 5.34 15.10 -15.82
C THR A 134 6.07 14.24 -16.85
N PRO A 135 6.47 14.79 -18.01
CA PRO A 135 7.31 14.06 -18.97
C PRO A 135 8.60 13.50 -18.33
N TYR A 136 9.18 14.22 -17.36
CA TYR A 136 10.32 13.73 -16.56
C TYR A 136 9.95 12.47 -15.77
N GLY A 137 8.85 12.50 -15.04
CA GLY A 137 8.41 11.36 -14.24
C GLY A 137 8.07 10.14 -15.09
N GLU A 138 7.38 10.34 -16.23
CA GLU A 138 7.05 9.26 -17.16
C GLU A 138 8.32 8.64 -17.76
N GLN A 139 9.29 9.46 -18.16
CA GLN A 139 10.56 8.98 -18.69
C GLN A 139 11.32 8.16 -17.65
N VAL A 140 11.50 8.68 -16.43
CA VAL A 140 12.20 7.98 -15.35
C VAL A 140 11.51 6.67 -15.00
N ALA A 141 10.17 6.65 -14.93
CA ALA A 141 9.41 5.44 -14.63
C ALA A 141 9.56 4.38 -15.73
N ALA A 142 9.55 4.78 -17.00
CA ALA A 142 9.75 3.88 -18.14
C ALA A 142 11.19 3.32 -18.18
N GLU A 143 12.18 4.14 -17.93
CA GLU A 143 13.58 3.72 -17.85
C GLU A 143 13.78 2.73 -16.70
N LEU A 144 13.32 3.05 -15.49
CA LEU A 144 13.38 2.15 -14.34
C LEU A 144 12.63 0.84 -14.62
N GLY A 145 11.44 0.90 -15.21
CA GLY A 145 10.67 -0.30 -15.55
C GLY A 145 11.41 -1.22 -16.50
N ARG A 146 12.01 -0.67 -17.58
CA ARG A 146 12.79 -1.42 -18.55
C ARG A 146 14.05 -2.03 -17.94
N ASP A 147 14.82 -1.21 -17.23
CA ASP A 147 16.13 -1.61 -16.73
C ASP A 147 16.01 -2.61 -15.57
N LEU A 148 14.99 -2.48 -14.71
CA LEU A 148 14.67 -3.47 -13.68
C LEU A 148 14.28 -4.81 -14.30
N ALA A 149 13.36 -4.81 -15.28
CA ALA A 149 12.91 -6.04 -15.94
C ALA A 149 14.08 -6.73 -16.67
N ALA A 150 14.93 -5.97 -17.37
CA ALA A 150 16.14 -6.48 -18.00
C ALA A 150 17.17 -7.03 -17.00
N ALA A 151 17.22 -6.50 -15.78
CA ALA A 151 18.06 -6.99 -14.70
C ALA A 151 17.48 -8.20 -13.94
N GLY A 152 16.36 -8.78 -14.41
CA GLY A 152 15.71 -9.93 -13.77
C GLY A 152 14.86 -9.56 -12.55
N VAL A 153 14.46 -8.29 -12.40
CA VAL A 153 13.61 -7.81 -11.30
C VAL A 153 12.18 -7.60 -11.81
N SER A 154 11.22 -8.25 -11.16
CA SER A 154 9.80 -8.07 -11.51
C SER A 154 9.30 -6.69 -11.12
N VAL A 155 8.67 -5.99 -12.06
CA VAL A 155 8.06 -4.68 -11.83
C VAL A 155 6.61 -4.86 -11.41
N VAL A 156 6.28 -4.41 -10.18
CA VAL A 156 4.93 -4.45 -9.64
C VAL A 156 4.35 -3.04 -9.68
N SER A 157 3.14 -2.85 -10.21
CA SER A 157 2.47 -1.55 -10.17
C SER A 157 0.95 -1.66 -10.27
N GLY A 158 0.27 -0.50 -10.23
CA GLY A 158 -1.18 -0.44 -10.10
C GLY A 158 -1.95 -0.20 -11.39
N LEU A 159 -1.31 -0.21 -12.55
CA LEU A 159 -1.94 -0.01 -13.86
C LEU A 159 -2.69 1.33 -14.01
N ALA A 160 -2.42 2.31 -13.13
CA ALA A 160 -3.00 3.65 -13.22
C ALA A 160 -2.37 4.46 -14.36
N LEU A 161 -2.94 5.65 -14.67
CA LEU A 161 -2.29 6.61 -15.57
C LEU A 161 -0.98 7.11 -14.99
N GLY A 162 -0.13 7.71 -15.81
CA GLY A 162 1.14 8.33 -15.42
C GLY A 162 2.20 7.29 -15.04
N ILE A 163 2.77 7.40 -13.85
CA ILE A 163 3.94 6.62 -13.41
C ILE A 163 3.72 5.12 -13.53
N ASP A 164 2.58 4.60 -13.06
CA ASP A 164 2.29 3.16 -13.09
C ASP A 164 2.28 2.63 -14.54
N ALA A 165 1.63 3.37 -15.45
CA ALA A 165 1.56 3.01 -16.86
C ALA A 165 2.94 3.08 -17.54
N ALA A 166 3.73 4.11 -17.25
CA ALA A 166 5.07 4.27 -17.80
C ALA A 166 6.00 3.14 -17.31
N ALA A 167 5.95 2.78 -16.03
CA ALA A 167 6.75 1.68 -15.48
C ALA A 167 6.42 0.33 -16.14
N HIS A 168 5.13 0.01 -16.30
CA HIS A 168 4.73 -1.22 -16.99
C HIS A 168 5.06 -1.20 -18.48
N ALA A 169 4.91 -0.06 -19.17
CA ALA A 169 5.32 0.07 -20.55
C ALA A 169 6.83 -0.15 -20.73
N GLY A 170 7.63 0.40 -19.81
CA GLY A 170 9.06 0.17 -19.75
C GLY A 170 9.40 -1.31 -19.54
N ALA A 171 8.78 -1.97 -18.56
CA ALA A 171 9.00 -3.38 -18.29
C ALA A 171 8.66 -4.28 -19.50
N LEU A 172 7.57 -3.99 -20.19
CA LEU A 172 7.20 -4.70 -21.43
C LEU A 172 8.18 -4.43 -22.58
N ALA A 173 8.82 -3.27 -22.61
CA ALA A 173 9.81 -2.91 -23.64
C ALA A 173 11.20 -3.52 -23.40
N ALA A 174 11.45 -4.14 -22.25
CA ALA A 174 12.72 -4.82 -21.95
C ALA A 174 12.97 -6.05 -22.85
N GLY A 175 11.94 -6.58 -23.48
CA GLY A 175 12.05 -7.64 -24.49
C GLY A 175 12.13 -9.06 -23.93
N PRO A 176 12.45 -10.02 -24.79
CA PRO A 176 12.51 -11.44 -24.42
C PRO A 176 13.53 -11.72 -23.33
N GLY A 177 13.18 -12.59 -22.38
CA GLY A 177 14.02 -12.95 -21.24
C GLY A 177 13.99 -11.98 -20.08
N ALA A 178 13.28 -10.86 -20.20
CA ALA A 178 13.05 -9.94 -19.09
C ALA A 178 12.12 -10.53 -18.03
N SER A 179 12.23 -10.04 -16.81
CA SER A 179 11.36 -10.48 -15.72
C SER A 179 9.91 -10.10 -15.95
N PRO A 180 8.94 -11.00 -15.68
CA PRO A 180 7.54 -10.74 -15.94
C PRO A 180 6.99 -9.62 -15.04
N PRO A 181 6.22 -8.67 -15.60
CA PRO A 181 5.58 -7.62 -14.81
C PRO A 181 4.33 -8.12 -14.08
N VAL A 182 4.01 -7.49 -12.94
CA VAL A 182 2.79 -7.78 -12.18
C VAL A 182 1.95 -6.52 -12.00
N GLY A 183 0.78 -6.51 -12.59
CA GLY A 183 -0.23 -5.47 -12.38
C GLY A 183 -1.15 -5.85 -11.23
N VAL A 184 -1.47 -4.92 -10.35
CA VAL A 184 -2.52 -5.13 -9.34
C VAL A 184 -3.67 -4.19 -9.63
N ALA A 185 -4.87 -4.70 -9.79
CA ALA A 185 -6.07 -3.95 -10.13
C ALA A 185 -6.95 -3.68 -8.91
N ALA A 186 -7.76 -2.62 -8.98
CA ALA A 186 -8.76 -2.28 -7.96
C ALA A 186 -10.20 -2.51 -8.47
N THR A 187 -10.34 -3.11 -9.65
CA THR A 187 -11.60 -3.43 -10.34
C THR A 187 -11.63 -4.91 -10.68
N GLY A 188 -12.78 -5.41 -11.12
CA GLY A 188 -12.85 -6.74 -11.73
C GLY A 188 -11.87 -6.84 -12.90
N LEU A 189 -11.28 -8.02 -13.11
CA LEU A 189 -10.28 -8.24 -14.16
C LEU A 189 -10.87 -8.18 -15.60
N ASP A 190 -12.18 -8.19 -15.71
CA ASP A 190 -12.97 -7.93 -16.92
C ASP A 190 -13.32 -6.45 -17.12
N VAL A 191 -12.95 -5.56 -16.17
CA VAL A 191 -13.22 -4.12 -16.19
C VAL A 191 -11.91 -3.34 -16.13
N PRO A 192 -11.11 -3.25 -17.22
CA PRO A 192 -9.87 -2.48 -17.23
C PRO A 192 -10.11 -1.01 -16.88
N TYR A 193 -9.41 -0.52 -15.87
CA TYR A 193 -9.52 0.87 -15.45
C TYR A 193 -8.13 1.47 -15.14
N PRO A 194 -7.79 2.64 -15.71
CA PRO A 194 -8.59 3.42 -16.67
C PRO A 194 -8.70 2.72 -18.04
N ARG A 195 -9.79 2.97 -18.78
CA ARG A 195 -10.00 2.36 -20.12
C ARG A 195 -8.87 2.67 -21.10
N ALA A 196 -8.21 3.83 -20.94
CA ALA A 196 -7.06 4.22 -21.76
C ALA A 196 -5.90 3.20 -21.65
N ASN A 197 -5.77 2.49 -20.53
CA ASN A 197 -4.72 1.50 -20.29
C ASN A 197 -5.15 0.06 -20.64
N ALA A 198 -6.29 -0.17 -21.31
CA ALA A 198 -6.76 -1.53 -21.60
C ALA A 198 -5.73 -2.36 -22.37
N ARG A 199 -5.06 -1.78 -23.37
CA ARG A 199 -3.99 -2.47 -24.11
C ARG A 199 -2.78 -2.80 -23.23
N LEU A 200 -2.46 -1.92 -22.30
CA LEU A 200 -1.38 -2.15 -21.31
C LEU A 200 -1.74 -3.32 -20.39
N TRP A 201 -3.00 -3.37 -19.91
CA TRP A 201 -3.49 -4.50 -19.12
C TRP A 201 -3.31 -5.83 -19.85
N ASP A 202 -3.70 -5.87 -21.13
CA ASP A 202 -3.54 -7.07 -21.96
C ASP A 202 -2.06 -7.43 -22.15
N GLY A 203 -1.20 -6.43 -22.32
CA GLY A 203 0.26 -6.63 -22.41
C GLY A 203 0.84 -7.23 -21.13
N VAL A 204 0.50 -6.65 -19.98
CA VAL A 204 0.96 -7.13 -18.67
C VAL A 204 0.42 -8.54 -18.38
N ALA A 205 -0.85 -8.82 -18.67
CA ALA A 205 -1.42 -10.15 -18.49
C ALA A 205 -0.77 -11.22 -19.38
N ARG A 206 -0.38 -10.86 -20.61
CA ARG A 206 0.32 -11.80 -21.51
C ARG A 206 1.78 -12.05 -21.14
N ALA A 207 2.47 -11.04 -20.61
CA ALA A 207 3.89 -11.15 -20.26
C ALA A 207 4.12 -11.59 -18.81
N GLY A 208 3.10 -11.50 -17.97
CA GLY A 208 3.17 -11.77 -16.55
C GLY A 208 1.76 -11.99 -15.97
N ALA A 209 1.36 -11.18 -14.99
CA ALA A 209 0.05 -11.32 -14.34
C ALA A 209 -0.62 -9.98 -14.06
N VAL A 210 -1.96 -9.97 -14.08
CA VAL A 210 -2.79 -8.93 -13.48
C VAL A 210 -3.63 -9.55 -12.37
N LEU A 211 -3.52 -9.01 -11.18
CA LEU A 211 -4.12 -9.52 -9.95
C LEU A 211 -5.24 -8.58 -9.44
N SER A 212 -6.26 -9.13 -8.80
CA SER A 212 -7.32 -8.37 -8.13
C SER A 212 -7.96 -9.15 -6.98
N GLU A 213 -8.58 -8.44 -6.05
CA GLU A 213 -9.51 -9.00 -5.05
C GLU A 213 -10.99 -8.74 -5.43
N ALA A 214 -11.22 -7.93 -6.46
CA ALA A 214 -12.55 -7.50 -6.84
C ALA A 214 -13.20 -8.53 -7.78
N PRO A 215 -14.44 -8.99 -7.52
CA PRO A 215 -15.13 -9.94 -8.40
C PRO A 215 -15.35 -9.36 -9.80
N LEU A 216 -15.57 -10.25 -10.78
CA LEU A 216 -15.91 -9.86 -12.14
C LEU A 216 -17.07 -8.86 -12.15
N GLY A 217 -17.02 -7.89 -13.07
CA GLY A 217 -18.00 -6.82 -13.21
C GLY A 217 -17.84 -5.69 -12.18
N SER A 218 -16.87 -5.75 -11.27
CA SER A 218 -16.67 -4.70 -10.25
C SER A 218 -16.20 -3.40 -10.88
N PRO A 219 -16.98 -2.30 -10.76
CA PRO A 219 -16.58 -1.01 -11.27
C PRO A 219 -15.53 -0.33 -10.37
N PRO A 220 -14.83 0.69 -10.87
CA PRO A 220 -13.90 1.47 -10.07
C PRO A 220 -14.61 2.20 -8.93
N ARG A 221 -14.09 2.05 -7.70
CA ARG A 221 -14.59 2.73 -6.48
C ARG A 221 -13.44 3.43 -5.78
N ARG A 222 -13.63 4.66 -5.31
CA ARG A 222 -12.55 5.46 -4.69
C ARG A 222 -11.81 4.72 -3.58
N GLY A 223 -12.52 4.05 -2.68
CA GLY A 223 -11.93 3.31 -1.56
C GLY A 223 -11.16 2.03 -1.96
N ALA A 224 -11.42 1.47 -3.15
CA ALA A 224 -10.75 0.26 -3.61
C ALA A 224 -9.28 0.50 -3.97
N PHE A 225 -8.91 1.69 -4.44
CA PHE A 225 -7.54 2.01 -4.85
C PHE A 225 -6.56 2.00 -3.66
N PRO A 226 -6.82 2.72 -2.55
CA PRO A 226 -5.96 2.62 -1.36
C PRO A 226 -5.91 1.21 -0.77
N ALA A 227 -7.05 0.50 -0.75
CA ALA A 227 -7.11 -0.87 -0.24
C ALA A 227 -6.22 -1.82 -1.05
N ARG A 228 -6.22 -1.70 -2.40
CA ARG A 228 -5.39 -2.48 -3.29
C ARG A 228 -3.89 -2.22 -3.12
N ASN A 229 -3.49 -0.99 -2.80
CA ASN A 229 -2.08 -0.59 -2.71
C ASN A 229 -1.28 -1.42 -1.70
N ARG A 230 -1.94 -2.01 -0.69
CA ARG A 230 -1.29 -2.93 0.24
C ARG A 230 -0.75 -4.18 -0.44
N ILE A 231 -1.43 -4.66 -1.50
CA ILE A 231 -1.01 -5.83 -2.26
C ILE A 231 0.23 -5.49 -3.11
N ILE A 232 0.27 -4.29 -3.72
CA ILE A 232 1.45 -3.80 -4.43
C ILE A 232 2.66 -3.79 -3.51
N ALA A 233 2.51 -3.21 -2.31
CA ALA A 233 3.58 -3.16 -1.33
C ALA A 233 4.01 -4.56 -0.89
N ALA A 234 3.06 -5.44 -0.51
CA ALA A 234 3.34 -6.78 0.00
C ALA A 234 4.05 -7.69 -1.01
N LEU A 235 3.79 -7.50 -2.30
CA LEU A 235 4.45 -8.23 -3.38
C LEU A 235 5.90 -7.78 -3.65
N SER A 236 6.38 -6.68 -3.03
CA SER A 236 7.62 -6.03 -3.43
C SER A 236 8.73 -6.14 -2.38
N ASP A 237 9.99 -6.18 -2.83
CA ASP A 237 11.17 -6.06 -1.96
C ASP A 237 11.45 -4.61 -1.58
N VAL A 238 11.16 -3.68 -2.50
CA VAL A 238 11.36 -2.24 -2.38
C VAL A 238 10.21 -1.51 -3.08
N VAL A 239 9.81 -0.37 -2.55
CA VAL A 239 8.86 0.54 -3.21
C VAL A 239 9.57 1.80 -3.66
N VAL A 240 9.56 2.08 -4.96
CA VAL A 240 10.08 3.29 -5.59
C VAL A 240 8.93 4.25 -5.85
N VAL A 241 9.00 5.46 -5.30
CA VAL A 241 8.06 6.55 -5.61
C VAL A 241 8.73 7.52 -6.56
N VAL A 242 8.25 7.59 -7.82
CA VAL A 242 8.91 8.38 -8.89
C VAL A 242 8.49 9.85 -8.85
N GLU A 243 7.20 10.12 -8.83
CA GLU A 243 6.63 11.44 -8.62
C GLU A 243 5.38 11.34 -7.75
N CYS A 244 5.19 12.28 -6.83
CA CYS A 244 3.99 12.32 -5.99
C CYS A 244 3.72 13.74 -5.50
N HIS A 245 2.46 14.20 -5.66
CA HIS A 245 1.98 15.42 -5.01
C HIS A 245 1.86 15.22 -3.49
N LEU A 246 1.84 16.30 -2.71
CA LEU A 246 1.46 16.24 -1.30
C LEU A 246 0.07 15.60 -1.16
N GLY A 247 -0.06 14.59 -0.28
CA GLY A 247 -1.31 13.83 -0.11
C GLY A 247 -1.69 12.94 -1.29
N GLY A 248 -0.78 12.73 -2.25
CA GLY A 248 -1.02 11.89 -3.42
C GLY A 248 -1.17 10.40 -3.09
N GLY A 249 -1.90 9.67 -3.95
CA GLY A 249 -2.23 8.26 -3.72
C GLY A 249 -1.04 7.30 -3.59
N ALA A 250 0.12 7.64 -4.16
CA ALA A 250 1.34 6.84 -4.04
C ALA A 250 1.91 6.84 -2.61
N LEU A 251 1.64 7.88 -1.80
CA LEU A 251 2.02 7.91 -0.39
C LEU A 251 1.32 6.82 0.41
N HIS A 252 0.10 6.41 0.04
CA HIS A 252 -0.57 5.27 0.68
C HIS A 252 0.15 3.95 0.40
N THR A 253 0.80 3.80 -0.77
CA THR A 253 1.64 2.63 -1.06
C THR A 253 2.93 2.68 -0.24
N ALA A 254 3.56 3.85 -0.12
CA ALA A 254 4.73 4.06 0.73
C ALA A 254 4.42 3.77 2.21
N GLU A 255 3.28 4.24 2.72
CA GLU A 255 2.81 3.92 4.08
C GLU A 255 2.55 2.42 4.27
N ALA A 256 1.92 1.77 3.28
CA ALA A 256 1.67 0.33 3.34
C ALA A 256 2.96 -0.48 3.35
N ALA A 257 3.99 -0.05 2.62
CA ALA A 257 5.33 -0.61 2.63
C ALA A 257 6.02 -0.41 3.98
N ALA A 258 6.02 0.82 4.50
CA ALA A 258 6.65 1.15 5.78
C ALA A 258 6.06 0.34 6.95
N ARG A 259 4.72 0.14 6.98
CA ARG A 259 4.06 -0.72 7.99
C ARG A 259 4.49 -2.18 7.92
N ARG A 260 5.04 -2.63 6.79
CA ARG A 260 5.55 -3.99 6.55
C ARG A 260 7.06 -4.10 6.69
N GLY A 261 7.74 -3.01 7.03
CA GLY A 261 9.19 -2.96 7.05
C GLY A 261 9.83 -3.06 5.66
N ILE A 262 9.05 -2.84 4.60
CA ILE A 262 9.53 -2.82 3.22
C ILE A 262 10.15 -1.44 2.95
N PRO A 263 11.42 -1.37 2.48
CA PRO A 263 12.09 -0.11 2.20
C PRO A 263 11.35 0.71 1.13
N VAL A 264 11.26 2.01 1.39
CA VAL A 264 10.76 3.01 0.44
C VAL A 264 11.92 3.88 -0.01
N VAL A 265 12.04 4.05 -1.31
CA VAL A 265 13.03 4.94 -1.94
C VAL A 265 12.30 5.92 -2.86
N ALA A 266 12.87 7.09 -3.10
CA ALA A 266 12.18 8.13 -3.83
C ALA A 266 13.08 8.81 -4.88
N VAL A 267 12.51 9.09 -6.05
CA VAL A 267 13.19 9.84 -7.09
C VAL A 267 13.18 11.33 -6.73
N PRO A 268 14.35 12.00 -6.68
CA PRO A 268 14.43 13.44 -6.48
C PRO A 268 13.78 14.20 -7.64
N GLY A 269 13.13 15.32 -7.33
CA GLY A 269 12.59 16.17 -8.36
C GLY A 269 12.75 17.65 -8.02
N SER A 270 12.36 18.53 -8.96
CA SER A 270 12.48 19.97 -8.77
C SER A 270 11.67 20.40 -7.54
N VAL A 271 12.32 21.17 -6.66
CA VAL A 271 11.66 21.78 -5.48
C VAL A 271 10.54 22.77 -5.86
N ARG A 272 10.51 23.20 -7.12
CA ARG A 272 9.47 24.09 -7.67
C ARG A 272 8.30 23.31 -8.30
N SER A 273 8.48 22.01 -8.55
CA SER A 273 7.44 21.16 -9.15
C SER A 273 6.46 20.66 -8.08
N PRO A 274 5.16 20.93 -8.23
CA PRO A 274 4.16 20.34 -7.34
C PRO A 274 4.17 18.79 -7.39
N ALA A 275 4.50 18.19 -8.55
CA ALA A 275 4.57 16.75 -8.74
C ALA A 275 5.67 16.06 -7.92
N SER A 276 6.71 16.80 -7.52
CA SER A 276 7.83 16.27 -6.73
C SER A 276 7.73 16.56 -5.24
N ARG A 277 6.70 17.28 -4.78
CA ARG A 277 6.61 17.67 -3.35
C ARG A 277 6.50 16.48 -2.42
N GLY A 278 5.74 15.45 -2.81
CA GLY A 278 5.58 14.24 -2.01
C GLY A 278 6.86 13.41 -1.97
N THR A 279 7.54 13.22 -3.11
CA THR A 279 8.81 12.47 -3.18
C THR A 279 9.93 13.21 -2.45
N ASN A 280 10.05 14.52 -2.63
CA ASN A 280 11.01 15.32 -1.87
C ASN A 280 10.72 15.29 -0.36
N GLY A 281 9.46 15.19 0.05
CA GLY A 281 9.06 14.94 1.44
C GLY A 281 9.59 13.61 1.95
N LEU A 282 9.42 12.54 1.19
CA LEU A 282 9.96 11.20 1.56
C LEU A 282 11.49 11.23 1.71
N LEU A 283 12.21 11.98 0.87
CA LEU A 283 13.66 12.15 1.00
C LEU A 283 14.04 12.88 2.30
N VAL A 284 13.30 13.94 2.66
CA VAL A 284 13.48 14.64 3.94
C VAL A 284 13.19 13.72 5.12
N ASP A 285 12.21 12.82 5.00
CA ASP A 285 11.86 11.82 6.02
C ASP A 285 12.89 10.67 6.10
N GLY A 286 13.94 10.69 5.26
CA GLY A 286 15.07 9.75 5.31
C GLY A 286 14.97 8.58 4.35
N CYS A 287 14.05 8.61 3.36
CA CYS A 287 14.07 7.66 2.26
C CYS A 287 15.33 7.88 1.40
N ALA A 288 15.94 6.79 0.92
CA ALA A 288 17.10 6.91 0.04
C ALA A 288 16.70 7.47 -1.33
N PRO A 289 17.53 8.36 -1.91
CA PRO A 289 17.29 8.88 -3.24
C PRO A 289 17.57 7.83 -4.33
N VAL A 290 16.77 7.88 -5.39
CA VAL A 290 16.96 7.05 -6.60
C VAL A 290 17.32 7.96 -7.76
N ARG A 291 18.50 7.79 -8.34
CA ARG A 291 19.00 8.50 -9.51
C ARG A 291 18.86 7.65 -10.78
N ASP A 292 19.02 6.34 -10.60
CA ASP A 292 18.98 5.34 -11.67
C ASP A 292 18.62 3.95 -11.11
N VAL A 293 18.61 2.94 -11.99
CA VAL A 293 18.33 1.54 -11.64
C VAL A 293 19.33 0.97 -10.62
N HIS A 294 20.57 1.42 -10.63
CA HIS A 294 21.61 0.92 -9.71
C HIS A 294 21.27 1.22 -8.25
N ASP A 295 20.78 2.41 -7.94
CA ASP A 295 20.33 2.77 -6.59
C ASP A 295 19.21 1.84 -6.12
N VAL A 296 18.29 1.46 -7.03
CA VAL A 296 17.20 0.53 -6.71
C VAL A 296 17.73 -0.88 -6.49
N LEU A 297 18.66 -1.37 -7.32
CA LEU A 297 19.26 -2.70 -7.19
C LEU A 297 20.05 -2.83 -5.88
N VAL A 298 20.75 -1.78 -5.45
CA VAL A 298 21.41 -1.72 -4.13
C VAL A 298 20.37 -1.82 -3.02
N ALA A 299 19.27 -1.04 -3.09
CA ALA A 299 18.21 -1.10 -2.11
C ALA A 299 17.57 -2.49 -2.02
N VAL A 300 17.34 -3.16 -3.16
CA VAL A 300 16.84 -4.55 -3.23
C VAL A 300 17.82 -5.52 -2.57
N SER A 301 19.10 -5.39 -2.86
CA SER A 301 20.14 -6.26 -2.29
C SER A 301 20.19 -6.13 -0.77
N LEU A 302 20.13 -4.90 -0.25
CA LEU A 302 20.11 -4.63 1.20
C LEU A 302 18.83 -5.15 1.86
N ALA A 303 17.67 -4.97 1.23
CA ALA A 303 16.39 -5.46 1.73
C ALA A 303 16.35 -6.97 1.84
N ARG A 304 16.94 -7.68 0.88
CA ARG A 304 17.01 -9.17 0.89
C ARG A 304 18.02 -9.67 1.91
N ALA A 305 19.22 -9.10 1.97
CA ALA A 305 20.22 -9.44 2.97
C ALA A 305 19.71 -9.23 4.41
N GLY A 306 18.90 -8.19 4.65
CA GLY A 306 18.27 -7.92 5.94
C GLY A 306 17.18 -8.92 6.33
N ARG A 307 16.54 -9.61 5.37
CA ARG A 307 15.57 -10.69 5.65
C ARG A 307 16.22 -12.01 5.98
N ASP A 308 17.37 -12.29 5.41
CA ASP A 308 18.12 -13.52 5.63
C ASP A 308 18.96 -13.48 6.93
N ALA A 309 19.15 -12.29 7.53
CA ALA A 309 19.83 -12.12 8.80
C ALA A 309 18.86 -12.35 9.98
N PRO A 310 19.27 -13.04 11.07
CA PRO A 310 18.46 -13.15 12.27
C PRO A 310 18.18 -11.72 12.79
N ALA A 311 16.89 -11.40 12.98
CA ALA A 311 16.39 -10.06 13.21
C ALA A 311 17.14 -9.34 14.35
N PRO A 312 17.91 -8.27 14.08
CA PRO A 312 18.21 -7.31 15.12
C PRO A 312 16.93 -6.52 15.36
N ALA A 313 16.60 -6.25 16.62
CA ALA A 313 15.46 -5.44 17.01
C ALA A 313 15.62 -4.02 16.44
N LEU A 314 15.27 -3.81 15.20
CA LEU A 314 15.17 -2.49 14.58
C LEU A 314 13.90 -1.82 15.11
N ARG A 315 14.09 -0.78 15.92
CA ARG A 315 13.01 0.12 16.31
C ARG A 315 12.40 0.71 15.03
N ALA A 316 11.14 0.37 14.76
CA ALA A 316 10.35 0.97 13.72
C ALA A 316 10.35 2.50 13.91
N ARG A 317 11.01 3.22 13.01
CA ARG A 317 10.82 4.65 12.88
C ARG A 317 9.50 4.85 12.16
N THR A 318 8.52 5.29 12.89
CA THR A 318 7.17 5.57 12.39
C THR A 318 7.27 6.70 11.36
N PHE A 319 7.04 6.40 10.10
CA PHE A 319 6.79 7.41 9.09
C PHE A 319 5.45 8.08 9.42
N VAL A 320 5.49 9.30 9.89
CA VAL A 320 4.29 10.12 10.01
C VAL A 320 4.05 10.75 8.65
N ALA A 321 3.25 10.07 7.83
CA ALA A 321 2.71 10.70 6.65
C ALA A 321 1.85 11.88 7.08
N ALA A 322 2.26 13.09 6.68
CA ALA A 322 1.45 14.29 6.80
C ALA A 322 0.28 14.22 5.78
N ALA A 323 -0.59 13.22 5.92
CA ALA A 323 -1.91 13.25 5.36
C ALA A 323 -2.78 14.06 6.33
N GLY A 324 -3.23 15.24 5.89
CA GLY A 324 -4.20 16.04 6.63
C GLY A 324 -5.42 15.20 7.00
N ARG A 325 -5.41 14.64 8.18
CA ARG A 325 -6.57 14.06 8.84
C ARG A 325 -6.96 14.98 9.97
N ASP A 326 -8.22 15.32 9.96
CA ASP A 326 -8.98 15.92 11.04
C ASP A 326 -8.47 15.46 12.42
N VAL A 327 -7.71 16.30 13.10
CA VAL A 327 -7.21 16.05 14.46
C VAL A 327 -8.26 16.43 15.50
N ALA A 328 -9.49 16.77 15.08
CA ALA A 328 -10.57 17.16 15.98
C ALA A 328 -11.11 16.03 16.87
N GLY A 329 -10.83 14.75 16.54
CA GLY A 329 -11.34 13.59 17.29
C GLY A 329 -10.47 13.09 18.44
N ALA A 330 -9.16 13.39 18.46
CA ALA A 330 -8.23 12.82 19.45
C ALA A 330 -7.93 13.74 20.65
N VAL A 331 -8.45 14.97 20.67
CA VAL A 331 -8.13 15.97 21.70
C VAL A 331 -9.07 15.92 22.92
N ARG A 332 -10.11 15.05 22.92
CA ARG A 332 -11.06 15.00 24.05
C ARG A 332 -10.68 14.07 25.21
N ALA A 333 -9.53 13.42 25.19
CA ALA A 333 -9.16 12.43 26.21
C ALA A 333 -8.01 12.80 27.14
N ALA A 334 -7.47 14.04 27.08
CA ALA A 334 -6.48 14.50 28.04
C ALA A 334 -6.86 15.91 28.54
N GLY A 335 -7.80 15.96 29.45
CA GLY A 335 -8.10 17.16 30.24
C GLY A 335 -6.93 17.52 31.15
N GLY A 336 -6.14 18.50 30.74
CA GLY A 336 -5.18 19.20 31.59
C GLY A 336 -5.47 20.69 31.50
N SER A 337 -6.11 21.29 32.50
CA SER A 337 -6.32 22.70 32.68
C SER A 337 -4.96 23.38 32.93
N GLY A 338 -4.28 23.78 31.86
CA GLY A 338 -3.03 24.56 31.94
C GLY A 338 -3.35 26.02 31.82
N ASP A 339 -3.09 26.77 32.91
CA ASP A 339 -2.97 28.24 32.98
C ASP A 339 -2.14 28.71 31.79
N GLY A 340 -2.64 29.64 30.95
CA GLY A 340 -2.08 30.03 29.64
C GLY A 340 -0.65 30.65 29.68
N ARG A 341 0.15 30.35 30.71
CA ARG A 341 1.52 30.80 30.90
C ARG A 341 2.53 29.87 30.20
N CYS A 342 3.59 30.51 29.66
CA CYS A 342 4.72 29.76 29.11
C CYS A 342 5.41 28.95 30.22
N PRO A 343 5.60 27.62 30.07
CA PRO A 343 6.17 26.78 31.11
C PRO A 343 7.71 26.92 31.25
N VAL A 344 8.34 27.76 30.41
CA VAL A 344 9.78 27.96 30.37
C VAL A 344 10.06 29.44 30.68
N ASP A 345 10.88 29.73 31.70
CA ASP A 345 11.29 31.09 32.06
C ASP A 345 12.48 31.52 31.19
N ASP A 346 12.21 31.84 29.94
CA ASP A 346 13.16 32.31 28.94
C ASP A 346 12.43 33.28 28.00
N THR A 347 13.02 34.44 27.76
CA THR A 347 12.40 35.51 26.99
C THR A 347 12.12 35.10 25.54
N ALA A 348 13.05 34.38 24.91
CA ALA A 348 12.87 33.86 23.54
C ALA A 348 11.81 32.74 23.52
N ALA A 349 11.80 31.83 24.50
CA ALA A 349 10.79 30.81 24.62
C ALA A 349 9.40 31.41 24.86
N ARG A 350 9.26 32.45 25.65
CA ARG A 350 7.99 33.18 25.84
C ARG A 350 7.50 33.83 24.55
N ALA A 351 8.40 34.43 23.75
CA ALA A 351 8.06 35.03 22.46
C ALA A 351 7.56 33.94 21.48
N VAL A 352 8.24 32.79 21.39
CA VAL A 352 7.81 31.63 20.56
C VAL A 352 6.48 31.08 21.05
N TRP A 353 6.33 30.90 22.37
CA TRP A 353 5.08 30.42 22.97
C TRP A 353 3.92 31.35 22.67
N ALA A 354 4.09 32.66 22.74
CA ALA A 354 3.05 33.63 22.42
C ALA A 354 2.69 33.65 20.92
N ALA A 355 3.68 33.41 20.05
CA ALA A 355 3.48 33.35 18.58
C ALA A 355 2.79 32.07 18.10
N LEU A 356 2.89 30.97 18.88
CA LEU A 356 2.27 29.70 18.56
C LEU A 356 0.78 29.71 18.93
N GLY A 357 -0.07 29.45 17.95
CA GLY A 357 -1.51 29.26 18.10
C GLY A 357 -1.92 27.77 18.07
N PRO A 358 -3.22 27.49 17.86
CA PRO A 358 -3.72 26.15 17.63
C PRO A 358 -3.19 25.54 16.32
N ASP A 359 -2.88 26.38 15.34
CA ASP A 359 -2.38 25.95 14.03
C ASP A 359 -0.86 25.80 14.04
N PRO A 360 -0.30 24.80 13.34
CA PRO A 360 1.14 24.64 13.23
C PRO A 360 1.76 25.78 12.42
N LEU A 361 2.91 26.28 12.88
CA LEU A 361 3.69 27.31 12.19
C LEU A 361 5.06 26.77 11.78
N THR A 362 5.52 27.14 10.60
CA THR A 362 6.88 26.81 10.17
C THR A 362 7.91 27.61 10.95
N SER A 363 9.17 27.11 11.03
CA SER A 363 10.26 27.80 11.64
C SER A 363 10.49 29.21 11.03
N ALA A 364 10.28 29.34 9.70
CA ALA A 364 10.36 30.61 9.00
C ALA A 364 9.27 31.59 9.47
N ALA A 365 8.01 31.12 9.54
CA ALA A 365 6.89 31.95 10.02
C ALA A 365 7.04 32.32 11.49
N LEU A 366 7.63 31.46 12.33
CA LEU A 366 7.94 31.78 13.71
C LEU A 366 9.06 32.83 13.82
N ALA A 367 10.11 32.72 13.00
CA ALA A 367 11.18 33.73 12.96
C ALA A 367 10.63 35.11 12.58
N GLU A 368 9.77 35.18 11.56
CA GLU A 368 9.11 36.38 11.11
C GLU A 368 8.21 36.98 12.21
N ARG A 369 7.38 36.17 12.87
CA ARG A 369 6.47 36.65 13.93
C ARG A 369 7.16 37.07 15.21
N THR A 370 8.27 36.43 15.54
CA THR A 370 8.98 36.68 16.79
C THR A 370 10.13 37.70 16.66
N GLY A 371 10.60 37.94 15.43
CA GLY A 371 11.80 38.75 15.17
C GLY A 371 13.10 38.11 15.66
N LEU A 372 13.08 36.83 16.08
CA LEU A 372 14.25 36.14 16.62
C LEU A 372 15.16 35.66 15.49
N ALA A 373 16.48 35.76 15.72
CA ALA A 373 17.45 35.09 14.86
C ALA A 373 17.24 33.60 14.88
N ILE A 374 17.51 32.89 13.76
CA ILE A 374 17.25 31.46 13.59
C ILE A 374 17.88 30.59 14.69
N GLY A 375 19.09 30.98 15.17
CA GLY A 375 19.77 30.26 16.24
C GLY A 375 19.07 30.40 17.61
N ASP A 376 18.50 31.60 17.90
CA ASP A 376 17.74 31.84 19.12
C ASP A 376 16.39 31.16 19.09
N LEU A 377 15.71 31.21 17.95
CA LEU A 377 14.48 30.49 17.69
C LEU A 377 14.65 28.99 17.92
N ALA A 378 15.69 28.39 17.35
CA ALA A 378 15.96 26.94 17.48
C ALA A 378 16.25 26.54 18.93
N ARG A 379 16.94 27.43 19.72
CA ARG A 379 17.17 27.20 21.16
C ARG A 379 15.86 27.26 21.95
N ALA A 380 15.04 28.28 21.68
CA ALA A 380 13.76 28.49 22.34
C ALA A 380 12.79 27.31 22.07
N CYS A 381 12.67 26.89 20.82
CA CYS A 381 11.84 25.74 20.42
C CYS A 381 12.29 24.44 21.11
N ARG A 382 13.60 24.16 21.18
CA ARG A 382 14.13 22.98 21.89
C ARG A 382 13.83 23.01 23.40
N ARG A 383 13.90 24.16 24.04
CA ARG A 383 13.53 24.31 25.47
C ARG A 383 12.06 24.04 25.71
N LEU A 384 11.19 24.58 24.85
CA LEU A 384 9.75 24.32 24.91
C LEU A 384 9.40 22.86 24.62
N LEU A 385 10.12 22.20 23.69
CA LEU A 385 9.99 20.77 23.41
C LEU A 385 10.42 19.92 24.61
N GLY A 386 11.57 20.26 25.23
CA GLY A 386 12.05 19.58 26.44
C GLY A 386 11.11 19.75 27.64
N ALA A 387 10.40 20.84 27.73
CA ALA A 387 9.33 21.08 28.72
C ALA A 387 7.99 20.43 28.35
N GLY A 388 7.91 19.74 27.22
CA GLY A 388 6.67 19.11 26.74
C GLY A 388 5.58 20.09 26.30
N ALA A 389 5.92 21.35 26.12
CA ALA A 389 4.99 22.45 25.86
C ALA A 389 4.59 22.57 24.38
N VAL A 390 5.47 22.16 23.49
CA VAL A 390 5.24 22.17 22.03
C VAL A 390 5.43 20.82 21.41
N ILE A 391 4.88 20.67 20.23
CA ILE A 391 5.07 19.50 19.37
C ILE A 391 5.85 19.97 18.16
N GLU A 392 6.94 19.26 17.84
CA GLU A 392 7.73 19.45 16.64
C GLU A 392 7.24 18.45 15.57
N GLY A 393 7.03 18.96 14.38
CA GLY A 393 6.86 18.16 13.17
C GLY A 393 7.87 18.59 12.10
N PRO A 394 7.93 17.91 10.94
CA PRO A 394 8.86 18.23 9.87
C PRO A 394 8.71 19.69 9.40
N GLY A 395 9.62 20.56 9.88
CA GLY A 395 9.65 21.97 9.54
C GLY A 395 8.56 22.85 10.18
N TRP A 396 7.78 22.36 11.14
CA TRP A 396 6.74 23.11 11.83
C TRP A 396 6.69 22.83 13.34
N TRP A 397 6.09 23.78 14.07
CA TRP A 397 5.91 23.77 15.51
C TRP A 397 4.47 24.09 15.88
N ARG A 398 3.95 23.45 16.91
CA ARG A 398 2.61 23.70 17.44
C ARG A 398 2.63 23.66 18.97
N ARG A 399 1.79 24.48 19.60
CA ARG A 399 1.55 24.39 21.03
C ARG A 399 0.89 23.05 21.38
N ARG A 400 1.33 22.45 22.48
CA ARG A 400 0.64 21.31 23.07
C ARG A 400 -0.40 21.85 24.05
N TRP A 401 -1.65 21.55 23.79
CA TRP A 401 -2.76 21.96 24.62
C TRP A 401 -3.09 20.90 25.66
#